data_59ad8ecbf384a5b6594ecf0023acdf44
#
_entry.id   59ad8ecbf384a5b6594ecf0023acdf44
#
_cell.length_a   1.000
_cell.length_b   1.000
_cell.length_c   1.000
_cell.angle_alpha   90.00
_cell.angle_beta   90.00
_cell.angle_gamma   90.00
#
_symmetry.space_group_name_H-M   'P 1'
#
loop_
_entity.id
_entity.type
_entity.pdbx_description
1 polymer ?
#
loop_
_entity_poly.entity_id
_entity_poly.type
_entity_poly.pdbx_seq_one_letter_code
_entity_poly.pdbx_strand_id
1 'polypeptide(L)'
;MTAQPYISQLGGEGTGEALSALCALGKTKAGREEINALLGDRQALHAAASSPVPKVRKNAYRLMGALEDERDVPVLRQALQQEETLFAIPSLLLALGRLGDEETVRTYGPPPSAGPETDGLVAQIVLARDKALQSFETCGSERIVRLPAPRKILCYPPEGFLDILTEELRSLGLSPVPENGAAAVVTDRIDLVYRADCMAEALLPLAFDVPLEAQSMARQVGELPGERYRIELRGYTRDRRKLIAALARALPGQNNPSAYDTELRVDCHMDRADLFWKLWNVEDHRYPWRQRTVSASIHPATASCLARYAKRFERRERPRVLDPFCGCGSLLFAREKLGPCRVLVGVDKSGTAVESARINARAGRSRASFVTKDALRFEAREGFDLVLSNLPFGNRVGNHEDNTRLYDRFVRRLPELLSPGGTAVLYTMEYKLLKSCLNRAPGLVLREQKRTEAGGLLPWIFVVDREETR
;
A
#
# COMPACT_ATOMS: atom_id res chain seq x y z
N MET A 1 0.78 -7.08 24.65
CA MET A 1 -0.04 -6.44 25.72
C MET A 1 -1.47 -6.56 25.27
N THR A 2 -2.36 -6.99 26.13
CA THR A 2 -3.82 -7.09 25.87
C THR A 2 -4.53 -5.86 26.45
N ALA A 3 -5.66 -5.44 25.85
CA ALA A 3 -6.42 -4.26 26.28
C ALA A 3 -7.25 -4.49 27.56
N GLN A 4 -7.65 -5.72 27.81
CA GLN A 4 -8.56 -6.09 28.91
C GLN A 4 -8.19 -5.54 30.30
N PRO A 5 -6.93 -5.64 30.80
CA PRO A 5 -6.57 -5.09 32.11
C PRO A 5 -6.75 -3.57 32.23
N TYR A 6 -6.55 -2.85 31.14
CA TYR A 6 -6.66 -1.40 31.12
C TYR A 6 -8.12 -0.94 31.00
N ILE A 7 -8.96 -1.67 30.28
CA ILE A 7 -10.38 -1.34 30.15
C ILE A 7 -11.08 -1.51 31.49
N SER A 8 -10.75 -2.54 32.27
CA SER A 8 -11.32 -2.75 33.61
C SER A 8 -10.90 -1.67 34.65
N GLN A 9 -9.86 -0.89 34.37
CA GLN A 9 -9.42 0.25 35.20
C GLN A 9 -10.04 1.58 34.81
N LEU A 10 -10.79 1.64 33.71
CA LEU A 10 -11.50 2.87 33.32
C LEU A 10 -12.64 3.15 34.33
N GLY A 11 -12.65 4.36 34.87
CA GLY A 11 -13.59 4.79 35.90
C GLY A 11 -13.09 4.69 37.34
N GLY A 12 -11.88 4.12 37.56
CA GLY A 12 -11.21 4.05 38.87
C GLY A 12 -10.01 5.00 38.98
N GLU A 13 -9.26 4.89 40.10
CA GLU A 13 -8.10 5.73 40.37
C GLU A 13 -6.98 5.60 39.29
N GLY A 14 -6.88 4.46 38.60
CA GLY A 14 -5.91 4.19 37.53
C GLY A 14 -6.29 4.66 36.12
N THR A 15 -7.44 5.36 35.95
CA THR A 15 -7.99 5.74 34.64
C THR A 15 -6.99 6.48 33.73
N GLY A 16 -6.15 7.37 34.29
CA GLY A 16 -5.18 8.13 33.49
C GLY A 16 -4.07 7.27 32.86
N GLU A 17 -3.56 6.29 33.60
CA GLU A 17 -2.55 5.35 33.12
C GLU A 17 -3.14 4.35 32.13
N ALA A 18 -4.34 3.84 32.44
CA ALA A 18 -5.10 2.96 31.58
C ALA A 18 -5.35 3.58 30.20
N LEU A 19 -5.83 4.83 30.15
CA LEU A 19 -6.02 5.56 28.89
C LEU A 19 -4.73 5.78 28.12
N SER A 20 -3.61 6.04 28.79
CA SER A 20 -2.32 6.20 28.14
C SER A 20 -1.86 4.88 27.49
N ALA A 21 -2.04 3.75 28.18
CA ALA A 21 -1.75 2.42 27.64
C ALA A 21 -2.67 2.05 26.48
N LEU A 22 -3.97 2.31 26.58
CA LEU A 22 -4.94 2.09 25.51
C LEU A 22 -4.65 2.95 24.28
N CYS A 23 -4.25 4.21 24.45
CA CYS A 23 -3.78 5.06 23.36
C CYS A 23 -2.55 4.49 22.65
N ALA A 24 -1.65 3.81 23.37
CA ALA A 24 -0.48 3.15 22.78
C ALA A 24 -0.88 1.90 21.99
N LEU A 25 -1.78 1.07 22.52
CA LEU A 25 -2.34 -0.11 21.83
C LEU A 25 -3.16 0.28 20.59
N GLY A 26 -3.97 1.33 20.67
CA GLY A 26 -4.80 1.86 19.59
C GLY A 26 -4.02 2.40 18.37
N LYS A 27 -2.70 2.48 18.43
CA LYS A 27 -1.86 2.80 17.26
C LYS A 27 -1.86 1.71 16.20
N THR A 28 -2.17 0.48 16.56
CA THR A 28 -2.25 -0.67 15.64
C THR A 28 -3.71 -1.00 15.30
N LYS A 29 -3.97 -1.52 14.10
CA LYS A 29 -5.31 -1.94 13.70
C LYS A 29 -5.86 -3.03 14.64
N ALA A 30 -5.07 -4.06 14.94
CA ALA A 30 -5.46 -5.13 15.85
C ALA A 30 -5.80 -4.61 17.26
N GLY A 31 -5.00 -3.66 17.78
CA GLY A 31 -5.28 -3.03 19.07
C GLY A 31 -6.58 -2.22 19.08
N ARG A 32 -6.91 -1.50 18.00
CA ARG A 32 -8.20 -0.80 17.88
C ARG A 32 -9.40 -1.76 17.85
N GLU A 33 -9.29 -2.84 17.07
CA GLU A 33 -10.32 -3.88 16.99
C GLU A 33 -10.55 -4.53 18.36
N GLU A 34 -9.48 -4.88 19.08
CA GLU A 34 -9.54 -5.44 20.44
C GLU A 34 -10.19 -4.47 21.43
N ILE A 35 -9.76 -3.21 21.45
CA ILE A 35 -10.31 -2.18 22.35
C ILE A 35 -11.80 -1.96 22.05
N ASN A 36 -12.19 -1.78 20.79
CA ASN A 36 -13.59 -1.59 20.42
C ASN A 36 -14.48 -2.77 20.81
N ALA A 37 -14.00 -4.01 20.67
CA ALA A 37 -14.73 -5.20 21.06
C ALA A 37 -14.96 -5.28 22.58
N LEU A 38 -14.02 -4.78 23.39
CA LEU A 38 -14.05 -4.85 24.85
C LEU A 38 -14.78 -3.68 25.51
N LEU A 39 -14.81 -2.50 24.86
CA LEU A 39 -15.44 -1.30 25.43
C LEU A 39 -16.97 -1.35 25.50
N GLY A 40 -17.61 -2.22 24.73
CA GLY A 40 -19.07 -2.41 24.74
C GLY A 40 -19.87 -1.11 24.48
N ASP A 41 -20.58 -0.62 25.51
CA ASP A 41 -21.39 0.60 25.44
C ASP A 41 -20.60 1.91 25.58
N ARG A 42 -19.28 1.83 25.80
CA ARG A 42 -18.34 2.97 25.90
C ARG A 42 -18.55 3.91 27.09
N GLN A 43 -19.49 3.61 28.02
CA GLN A 43 -19.82 4.52 29.13
C GLN A 43 -18.60 4.92 29.95
N ALA A 44 -17.68 3.99 30.24
CA ALA A 44 -16.46 4.28 31.00
C ALA A 44 -15.52 5.25 30.25
N LEU A 45 -15.43 5.14 28.93
CA LEU A 45 -14.63 6.05 28.09
C LEU A 45 -15.30 7.43 28.00
N HIS A 46 -16.63 7.48 27.87
CA HIS A 46 -17.39 8.73 27.86
C HIS A 46 -17.31 9.46 29.21
N ALA A 47 -17.39 8.73 30.33
CA ALA A 47 -17.19 9.30 31.65
C ALA A 47 -15.78 9.91 31.84
N ALA A 48 -14.75 9.25 31.28
CA ALA A 48 -13.38 9.76 31.30
C ALA A 48 -13.21 11.07 30.50
N ALA A 49 -14.03 11.29 29.47
CA ALA A 49 -14.07 12.53 28.71
C ALA A 49 -14.60 13.74 29.52
N SER A 50 -15.34 13.47 30.60
CA SER A 50 -15.87 14.47 31.54
C SER A 50 -15.11 14.51 32.87
N SER A 51 -13.95 13.85 32.97
CA SER A 51 -13.13 13.81 34.17
C SER A 51 -12.73 15.22 34.65
N PRO A 52 -12.70 15.50 35.98
CA PRO A 52 -12.17 16.75 36.49
C PRO A 52 -10.69 16.98 36.17
N VAL A 53 -9.96 15.90 35.87
CA VAL A 53 -8.51 15.96 35.57
C VAL A 53 -8.29 16.18 34.06
N PRO A 54 -7.74 17.34 33.63
CA PRO A 54 -7.60 17.69 32.22
C PRO A 54 -6.76 16.68 31.39
N LYS A 55 -5.73 16.09 32.00
CA LYS A 55 -4.89 15.09 31.36
C LYS A 55 -5.65 13.79 31.04
N VAL A 56 -6.61 13.43 31.90
CA VAL A 56 -7.50 12.27 31.67
C VAL A 56 -8.42 12.55 30.50
N ARG A 57 -9.09 13.72 30.49
CA ARG A 57 -9.94 14.15 29.37
C ARG A 57 -9.19 14.14 28.04
N LYS A 58 -8.01 14.78 28.00
CA LYS A 58 -7.16 14.78 26.80
C LYS A 58 -6.86 13.38 26.26
N ASN A 59 -6.53 12.42 27.14
CA ASN A 59 -6.24 11.04 26.72
C ASN A 59 -7.52 10.31 26.26
N ALA A 60 -8.67 10.58 26.88
CA ALA A 60 -9.96 10.06 26.43
C ALA A 60 -10.29 10.55 25.00
N TYR A 61 -10.15 11.85 24.70
CA TYR A 61 -10.32 12.41 23.36
C TYR A 61 -9.38 11.78 22.33
N ARG A 62 -8.12 11.58 22.69
CA ARG A 62 -7.14 10.91 21.82
C ARG A 62 -7.52 9.47 21.52
N LEU A 63 -8.01 8.74 22.52
CA LEU A 63 -8.44 7.36 22.35
C LEU A 63 -9.69 7.28 21.46
N MET A 64 -10.71 8.11 21.72
CA MET A 64 -11.92 8.19 20.88
C MET A 64 -11.57 8.45 19.41
N GLY A 65 -10.72 9.43 19.13
CA GLY A 65 -10.27 9.70 17.77
C GLY A 65 -9.40 8.59 17.15
N ALA A 66 -8.75 7.76 17.95
CA ALA A 66 -7.99 6.61 17.44
C ALA A 66 -8.89 5.40 17.15
N LEU A 67 -9.98 5.23 17.87
CA LEU A 67 -10.92 4.12 17.72
C LEU A 67 -11.90 4.31 16.56
N GLU A 68 -12.08 5.55 16.09
CA GLU A 68 -12.90 5.93 14.93
C GLU A 68 -14.35 5.42 15.00
N ASP A 69 -14.96 5.49 16.19
CA ASP A 69 -16.35 5.06 16.41
C ASP A 69 -17.29 6.27 16.45
N GLU A 70 -18.25 6.31 15.55
CA GLU A 70 -19.20 7.44 15.39
C GLU A 70 -20.01 7.74 16.66
N ARG A 71 -20.19 6.77 17.56
CA ARG A 71 -20.87 6.95 18.87
C ARG A 71 -20.16 7.95 19.77
N ASP A 72 -18.88 8.25 19.51
CA ASP A 72 -18.11 9.23 20.29
C ASP A 72 -18.33 10.67 19.84
N VAL A 73 -18.87 10.92 18.64
CA VAL A 73 -19.03 12.26 18.06
C VAL A 73 -19.87 13.18 18.95
N PRO A 74 -21.06 12.79 19.47
CA PRO A 74 -21.85 13.67 20.33
C PRO A 74 -21.11 14.07 21.61
N VAL A 75 -20.35 13.14 22.21
CA VAL A 75 -19.57 13.39 23.43
C VAL A 75 -18.44 14.37 23.17
N LEU A 76 -17.73 14.21 22.04
CA LEU A 76 -16.63 15.11 21.65
C LEU A 76 -17.15 16.51 21.29
N ARG A 77 -18.32 16.63 20.64
CA ARG A 77 -18.98 17.94 20.37
C ARG A 77 -19.29 18.68 21.66
N GLN A 78 -19.93 18.00 22.62
CA GLN A 78 -20.23 18.55 23.91
C GLN A 78 -18.97 18.95 24.66
N ALA A 79 -17.97 18.08 24.67
CA ALA A 79 -16.68 18.37 25.30
C ALA A 79 -15.99 19.59 24.68
N LEU A 80 -16.07 19.79 23.36
CA LEU A 80 -15.44 20.94 22.67
C LEU A 80 -16.10 22.28 23.09
N GLN A 81 -17.40 22.26 23.39
CA GLN A 81 -18.13 23.46 23.90
C GLN A 81 -17.78 23.79 25.33
N GLN A 82 -17.34 22.82 26.13
CA GLN A 82 -17.13 22.97 27.59
C GLN A 82 -15.66 22.97 28.00
N GLU A 83 -14.72 22.60 27.08
CA GLU A 83 -13.30 22.46 27.41
C GLU A 83 -12.61 23.84 27.48
N GLU A 84 -12.24 24.23 28.70
CA GLU A 84 -11.49 25.45 28.95
C GLU A 84 -9.98 25.26 28.96
N THR A 85 -9.51 24.00 29.03
CA THR A 85 -8.10 23.69 29.13
C THR A 85 -7.44 23.70 27.75
N LEU A 86 -6.75 24.77 27.39
CA LEU A 86 -6.19 25.00 26.06
C LEU A 86 -5.37 23.84 25.52
N PHE A 87 -4.55 23.14 26.34
CA PHE A 87 -3.71 22.02 25.88
C PHE A 87 -4.51 20.74 25.55
N ALA A 88 -5.80 20.66 25.94
CA ALA A 88 -6.66 19.50 25.63
C ALA A 88 -7.41 19.67 24.31
N ILE A 89 -7.76 20.90 23.93
CA ILE A 89 -8.52 21.27 22.73
C ILE A 89 -7.92 20.70 21.42
N PRO A 90 -6.60 20.74 21.19
CA PRO A 90 -6.02 20.12 19.99
C PRO A 90 -6.39 18.64 19.81
N SER A 91 -6.54 17.90 20.91
CA SER A 91 -6.91 16.47 20.85
C SER A 91 -8.39 16.27 20.50
N LEU A 92 -9.27 17.17 20.91
CA LEU A 92 -10.69 17.18 20.50
C LEU A 92 -10.85 17.46 19.02
N LEU A 93 -10.21 18.51 18.51
CA LEU A 93 -10.30 18.90 17.10
C LEU A 93 -9.77 17.79 16.18
N LEU A 94 -8.63 17.19 16.55
CA LEU A 94 -8.07 16.05 15.79
C LEU A 94 -8.93 14.78 15.88
N ALA A 95 -9.64 14.56 17.01
CA ALA A 95 -10.56 13.43 17.14
C ALA A 95 -11.81 13.65 16.28
N LEU A 96 -12.44 14.82 16.34
CA LEU A 96 -13.59 15.18 15.49
C LEU A 96 -13.23 15.12 13.99
N GLY A 97 -12.02 15.59 13.62
CA GLY A 97 -11.52 15.47 12.24
C GLY A 97 -11.44 14.03 11.76
N ARG A 98 -10.95 13.10 12.59
CA ARG A 98 -10.88 11.66 12.25
C ARG A 98 -12.26 11.01 12.17
N LEU A 99 -13.20 11.47 12.95
CA LEU A 99 -14.58 10.97 12.99
C LEU A 99 -15.49 11.58 11.92
N GLY A 100 -14.95 12.42 11.04
CA GLY A 100 -15.72 12.96 9.92
C GLY A 100 -16.60 14.18 10.25
N ASP A 101 -16.44 14.80 11.42
CA ASP A 101 -17.27 15.93 11.85
C ASP A 101 -16.71 17.28 11.36
N GLU A 102 -16.78 17.49 10.06
CA GLU A 102 -16.26 18.69 9.40
C GLU A 102 -16.92 19.97 9.90
N GLU A 103 -18.23 19.97 10.04
CA GLU A 103 -19.01 21.15 10.43
C GLU A 103 -18.56 21.72 11.77
N THR A 104 -18.43 20.88 12.78
CA THR A 104 -17.98 21.28 14.12
C THR A 104 -16.55 21.81 14.09
N VAL A 105 -15.64 21.16 13.37
CA VAL A 105 -14.24 21.62 13.24
C VAL A 105 -14.16 22.94 12.50
N ARG A 106 -14.94 23.13 11.44
CA ARG A 106 -14.95 24.34 10.60
C ARG A 106 -15.48 25.56 11.35
N THR A 107 -16.54 25.38 12.11
CA THR A 107 -17.20 26.46 12.87
C THR A 107 -16.50 26.82 14.19
N TYR A 108 -15.58 25.95 14.65
CA TYR A 108 -14.84 26.23 15.88
C TYR A 108 -13.93 27.47 15.74
N GLY A 109 -14.13 28.47 16.59
CA GLY A 109 -13.28 29.65 16.72
C GLY A 109 -12.24 29.46 17.82
N PRO A 110 -10.92 29.48 17.52
CA PRO A 110 -9.91 29.43 18.56
C PRO A 110 -10.07 30.61 19.54
N PRO A 111 -9.83 30.41 20.85
CA PRO A 111 -9.92 31.52 21.83
C PRO A 111 -8.82 32.54 21.53
N PRO A 112 -9.07 33.82 21.88
CA PRO A 112 -8.06 34.86 21.78
C PRO A 112 -6.88 34.55 22.72
N SER A 113 -5.68 34.94 22.31
CA SER A 113 -4.52 34.82 23.20
C SER A 113 -4.62 35.82 24.34
N ALA A 114 -4.36 35.37 25.56
CA ALA A 114 -4.34 36.21 26.76
C ALA A 114 -2.92 36.70 27.13
N GLY A 115 -1.91 36.40 26.31
CA GLY A 115 -0.54 36.83 26.52
C GLY A 115 0.50 35.78 26.13
N PRO A 116 1.82 36.04 26.26
CA PRO A 116 2.89 35.21 25.74
C PRO A 116 2.86 33.75 26.21
N GLU A 117 2.35 33.46 27.38
CA GLU A 117 2.22 32.10 27.91
C GLU A 117 1.13 31.29 27.21
N THR A 118 0.11 31.92 26.66
CA THR A 118 -1.00 31.28 25.96
C THR A 118 -0.81 31.26 24.45
N ASP A 119 0.05 32.14 23.90
CA ASP A 119 0.32 32.22 22.44
C ASP A 119 0.68 30.87 21.81
N GLY A 120 1.58 30.13 22.48
CA GLY A 120 2.01 28.82 22.01
C GLY A 120 0.90 27.77 22.04
N LEU A 121 -0.01 27.85 23.01
CA LEU A 121 -1.14 26.91 23.10
C LEU A 121 -2.23 27.23 22.06
N VAL A 122 -2.53 28.51 21.87
CA VAL A 122 -3.50 28.97 20.86
C VAL A 122 -2.95 28.60 19.46
N ALA A 123 -1.67 28.80 19.19
CA ALA A 123 -1.05 28.36 17.94
C ALA A 123 -1.18 26.84 17.71
N GLN A 124 -1.06 26.01 18.77
CA GLN A 124 -1.30 24.58 18.69
C GLN A 124 -2.76 24.23 18.38
N ILE A 125 -3.73 25.00 18.91
CA ILE A 125 -5.16 24.83 18.62
C ILE A 125 -5.44 25.14 17.15
N VAL A 126 -4.93 26.26 16.64
CA VAL A 126 -5.06 26.64 15.22
C VAL A 126 -4.47 25.57 14.33
N LEU A 127 -3.24 25.12 14.62
CA LEU A 127 -2.58 24.06 13.85
C LEU A 127 -3.36 22.73 13.87
N ALA A 128 -3.96 22.38 15.01
CA ALA A 128 -4.77 21.16 15.13
C ALA A 128 -6.08 21.27 14.35
N ARG A 129 -6.73 22.44 14.37
CA ARG A 129 -7.91 22.74 13.57
C ARG A 129 -7.62 22.64 12.07
N ASP A 130 -6.57 23.31 11.62
CA ASP A 130 -6.17 23.29 10.22
C ASP A 130 -5.84 21.87 9.76
N LYS A 131 -5.15 21.10 10.59
CA LYS A 131 -4.85 19.68 10.31
C LYS A 131 -6.11 18.83 10.28
N ALA A 132 -7.09 19.08 11.13
CA ALA A 132 -8.37 18.38 11.10
C ALA A 132 -9.17 18.75 9.84
N LEU A 133 -9.21 20.04 9.45
CA LEU A 133 -9.83 20.50 8.21
C LEU A 133 -9.17 19.91 6.97
N GLN A 134 -7.84 19.81 6.94
CA GLN A 134 -7.11 19.14 5.85
C GLN A 134 -7.50 17.68 5.67
N SER A 135 -7.99 16.98 6.70
CA SER A 135 -8.45 15.59 6.56
C SER A 135 -9.76 15.45 5.78
N PHE A 136 -10.55 16.53 5.66
CA PHE A 136 -11.79 16.59 4.86
C PHE A 136 -11.54 17.05 3.42
N GLU A 137 -10.40 17.68 3.16
CA GLU A 137 -10.04 18.05 1.80
C GLU A 137 -9.79 16.78 1.01
N THR A 138 -10.64 16.50 0.03
CA THR A 138 -10.36 15.46 -0.95
C THR A 138 -9.15 15.86 -1.77
N CYS A 139 -8.22 14.95 -1.98
CA CYS A 139 -7.17 15.13 -2.98
C CYS A 139 -7.81 15.64 -4.26
N GLY A 140 -7.21 16.68 -4.87
CA GLY A 140 -7.72 17.32 -6.08
C GLY A 140 -8.21 16.29 -7.08
N SER A 141 -9.48 16.42 -7.43
CA SER A 141 -10.23 15.38 -8.14
C SER A 141 -9.93 15.35 -9.64
N GLU A 142 -9.25 16.34 -10.17
CA GLU A 142 -8.96 16.39 -11.59
C GLU A 142 -7.65 15.69 -11.90
N ARG A 143 -7.80 14.55 -12.53
CA ARG A 143 -6.74 13.74 -13.09
C ARG A 143 -6.08 14.49 -14.23
N ILE A 144 -4.79 14.80 -14.14
CA ILE A 144 -4.04 15.28 -15.27
C ILE A 144 -3.98 14.14 -16.30
N VAL A 145 -4.77 14.25 -17.36
CA VAL A 145 -4.83 13.26 -18.44
C VAL A 145 -3.91 13.61 -19.59
N ARG A 146 -3.59 14.92 -19.76
CA ARG A 146 -2.66 15.44 -20.76
C ARG A 146 -1.78 16.53 -20.18
N LEU A 147 -0.53 16.57 -20.64
CA LEU A 147 0.35 17.71 -20.43
C LEU A 147 0.14 18.75 -21.54
N PRO A 148 0.46 20.03 -21.29
CA PRO A 148 0.39 21.08 -22.31
C PRO A 148 1.27 20.81 -23.55
N ALA A 149 2.36 20.07 -23.36
CA ALA A 149 3.28 19.64 -24.42
C ALA A 149 3.88 18.28 -24.06
N PRO A 150 4.37 17.51 -25.06
CA PRO A 150 5.09 16.27 -24.79
C PRO A 150 6.29 16.50 -23.86
N ARG A 151 6.37 15.71 -22.80
CA ARG A 151 7.48 15.74 -21.83
C ARG A 151 8.03 14.32 -21.66
N LYS A 152 9.29 14.24 -21.26
CA LYS A 152 9.92 12.99 -20.86
C LYS A 152 9.31 12.50 -19.54
N ILE A 153 8.88 11.25 -19.50
CA ILE A 153 8.34 10.59 -18.32
C ILE A 153 9.13 9.31 -18.11
N LEU A 154 9.62 9.10 -16.90
CA LEU A 154 10.34 7.91 -16.49
C LEU A 154 9.35 6.94 -15.83
N CYS A 155 9.07 5.82 -16.50
CA CYS A 155 8.17 4.79 -16.03
C CYS A 155 8.99 3.66 -15.38
N TYR A 156 8.87 3.49 -14.06
CA TYR A 156 9.60 2.48 -13.31
C TYR A 156 8.74 1.24 -13.10
N PRO A 157 9.18 0.06 -13.51
CA PRO A 157 8.58 -1.21 -13.10
C PRO A 157 9.06 -1.61 -11.71
N PRO A 158 8.51 -2.68 -11.10
CA PRO A 158 9.24 -3.45 -10.11
C PRO A 158 10.57 -3.92 -10.70
N GLU A 159 11.64 -3.88 -9.91
CA GLU A 159 13.00 -4.16 -10.42
C GLU A 159 13.11 -5.58 -11.01
N GLY A 160 13.83 -5.67 -12.14
CA GLY A 160 13.94 -6.88 -12.92
C GLY A 160 12.87 -7.05 -14.01
N PHE A 161 11.91 -6.12 -14.15
CA PHE A 161 10.82 -6.21 -15.12
C PHE A 161 10.79 -5.09 -16.16
N LEU A 162 11.94 -4.45 -16.41
CA LEU A 162 12.01 -3.35 -17.37
C LEU A 162 11.61 -3.78 -18.79
N ASP A 163 12.02 -4.97 -19.23
CA ASP A 163 11.63 -5.57 -20.49
C ASP A 163 10.10 -5.73 -20.61
N ILE A 164 9.47 -6.23 -19.55
CA ILE A 164 8.02 -6.44 -19.47
C ILE A 164 7.25 -5.12 -19.55
N LEU A 165 7.67 -4.10 -18.77
CA LEU A 165 7.04 -2.78 -18.84
C LEU A 165 7.23 -2.13 -20.21
N THR A 166 8.44 -2.27 -20.80
CA THR A 166 8.73 -1.74 -22.12
C THR A 166 7.81 -2.34 -23.19
N GLU A 167 7.57 -3.64 -23.16
CA GLU A 167 6.62 -4.33 -24.05
C GLU A 167 5.19 -3.83 -23.84
N GLU A 168 4.77 -3.66 -22.57
CA GLU A 168 3.45 -3.16 -22.26
C GLU A 168 3.22 -1.74 -22.76
N LEU A 169 4.15 -0.82 -22.53
CA LEU A 169 4.06 0.56 -23.00
C LEU A 169 4.00 0.63 -24.54
N ARG A 170 4.75 -0.22 -25.24
CA ARG A 170 4.63 -0.35 -26.72
C ARG A 170 3.24 -0.81 -27.14
N SER A 171 2.66 -1.78 -26.44
CA SER A 171 1.31 -2.25 -26.72
C SER A 171 0.23 -1.19 -26.49
N LEU A 172 0.51 -0.17 -25.69
CA LEU A 172 -0.33 1.00 -25.44
C LEU A 172 -0.11 2.13 -26.46
N GLY A 173 0.77 1.94 -27.46
CA GLY A 173 1.07 2.92 -28.51
C GLY A 173 2.11 3.95 -28.12
N LEU A 174 2.89 3.70 -27.06
CA LEU A 174 4.00 4.54 -26.63
C LEU A 174 5.33 4.04 -27.21
N SER A 175 6.35 4.89 -27.25
CA SER A 175 7.68 4.56 -27.75
C SER A 175 8.72 4.62 -26.60
N PRO A 176 8.75 3.59 -25.73
CA PRO A 176 9.65 3.58 -24.58
C PRO A 176 11.09 3.30 -24.98
N VAL A 177 12.02 4.02 -24.34
CA VAL A 177 13.47 3.80 -24.43
C VAL A 177 13.98 3.43 -23.03
N PRO A 178 14.71 2.32 -22.86
CA PRO A 178 15.32 2.00 -21.57
C PRO A 178 16.33 3.05 -21.12
N GLU A 179 16.19 3.56 -19.90
CA GLU A 179 17.07 4.58 -19.33
C GLU A 179 17.13 4.43 -17.80
N ASN A 180 18.31 4.14 -17.25
CA ASN A 180 18.57 4.08 -15.80
C ASN A 180 17.53 3.29 -14.99
N GLY A 181 17.15 2.09 -15.46
CA GLY A 181 16.17 1.23 -14.79
C GLY A 181 14.70 1.61 -15.04
N ALA A 182 14.46 2.69 -15.78
CA ALA A 182 13.13 3.11 -16.24
C ALA A 182 12.91 2.84 -17.73
N ALA A 183 11.65 2.80 -18.14
CA ALA A 183 11.24 2.97 -19.53
C ALA A 183 10.87 4.44 -19.73
N ALA A 184 11.78 5.21 -20.36
CA ALA A 184 11.54 6.61 -20.67
C ALA A 184 10.61 6.75 -21.88
N VAL A 185 9.55 7.53 -21.76
CA VAL A 185 8.64 7.87 -22.87
C VAL A 185 8.56 9.39 -23.02
N VAL A 186 8.45 9.90 -24.25
CA VAL A 186 8.17 11.30 -24.50
C VAL A 186 6.73 11.40 -25.02
N THR A 187 5.86 11.97 -24.20
CA THR A 187 4.42 12.05 -24.49
C THR A 187 3.74 13.17 -23.70
N ASP A 188 2.63 13.68 -24.21
CA ASP A 188 1.66 14.50 -23.48
C ASP A 188 0.53 13.66 -22.87
N ARG A 189 0.42 12.36 -23.27
CA ARG A 189 -0.65 11.44 -22.93
C ARG A 189 -0.37 10.70 -21.62
N ILE A 190 -0.56 11.39 -20.49
CA ILE A 190 -0.42 10.79 -19.16
C ILE A 190 -1.44 9.65 -18.95
N ASP A 191 -2.64 9.77 -19.51
CA ASP A 191 -3.65 8.76 -19.47
C ASP A 191 -3.20 7.39 -20.03
N LEU A 192 -2.38 7.39 -21.08
CA LEU A 192 -1.83 6.15 -21.64
C LEU A 192 -0.75 5.55 -20.72
N VAL A 193 0.12 6.40 -20.17
CA VAL A 193 1.16 5.97 -19.23
C VAL A 193 0.54 5.25 -18.03
N TYR A 194 -0.51 5.84 -17.47
CA TYR A 194 -1.20 5.25 -16.32
C TYR A 194 -2.16 4.09 -16.63
N ARG A 195 -2.20 3.61 -17.87
CA ARG A 195 -2.85 2.33 -18.22
C ARG A 195 -1.89 1.14 -18.09
N ALA A 196 -0.59 1.37 -17.92
CA ALA A 196 0.39 0.30 -17.80
C ALA A 196 0.28 -0.38 -16.42
N ASP A 197 -0.22 -1.60 -16.38
CA ASP A 197 -0.39 -2.39 -15.15
C ASP A 197 0.95 -2.83 -14.53
N CYS A 198 2.00 -2.94 -15.32
CA CYS A 198 3.36 -3.33 -14.87
C CYS A 198 4.16 -2.16 -14.29
N MET A 199 3.63 -0.95 -14.34
CA MET A 199 4.30 0.23 -13.85
C MET A 199 4.11 0.39 -12.33
N ALA A 200 5.19 0.45 -11.58
CA ALA A 200 5.15 0.76 -10.15
C ALA A 200 5.04 2.28 -9.91
N GLU A 201 5.75 3.08 -10.71
CA GLU A 201 5.81 4.52 -10.54
C GLU A 201 6.10 5.22 -11.88
N ALA A 202 5.54 6.43 -12.07
CA ALA A 202 5.86 7.31 -13.20
C ALA A 202 6.28 8.67 -12.67
N LEU A 203 7.44 9.16 -13.13
CA LEU A 203 8.05 10.40 -12.69
C LEU A 203 8.37 11.30 -13.88
N LEU A 204 8.05 12.57 -13.74
CA LEU A 204 8.44 13.62 -14.67
C LEU A 204 9.72 14.28 -14.14
N PRO A 205 10.88 14.07 -14.79
CA PRO A 205 12.14 14.65 -14.32
C PRO A 205 12.13 16.16 -14.46
N LEU A 206 12.64 16.83 -13.43
CA LEU A 206 12.81 18.28 -13.36
C LEU A 206 14.29 18.65 -13.47
N ALA A 207 15.12 18.10 -12.60
CA ALA A 207 16.55 18.32 -12.59
C ALA A 207 17.27 17.15 -11.91
N PHE A 208 18.51 16.94 -12.29
CA PHE A 208 19.39 15.93 -11.70
C PHE A 208 20.61 16.60 -11.08
N ASP A 209 21.17 15.96 -10.07
CA ASP A 209 22.42 16.36 -9.42
C ASP A 209 22.41 17.83 -8.91
N VAL A 210 21.29 18.26 -8.33
CA VAL A 210 21.12 19.59 -7.74
C VAL A 210 21.67 19.62 -6.31
N PRO A 211 22.32 20.72 -5.85
CA PRO A 211 22.68 20.85 -4.44
C PRO A 211 21.49 20.63 -3.51
N LEU A 212 21.68 19.87 -2.41
CA LEU A 212 20.64 19.55 -1.44
C LEU A 212 20.32 20.75 -0.53
N GLU A 213 20.00 21.87 -1.15
CA GLU A 213 19.65 23.14 -0.54
C GLU A 213 18.28 23.61 -1.05
N ALA A 214 17.41 24.08 -0.13
CA ALA A 214 16.04 24.43 -0.47
C ALA A 214 15.93 25.45 -1.61
N GLN A 215 16.78 26.49 -1.61
CA GLN A 215 16.76 27.54 -2.64
C GLN A 215 17.25 27.01 -4.00
N SER A 216 18.30 26.18 -4.00
CA SER A 216 18.84 25.56 -5.22
C SER A 216 17.82 24.63 -5.86
N MET A 217 17.14 23.81 -5.06
CA MET A 217 16.08 22.92 -5.51
C MET A 217 14.85 23.69 -6.01
N ALA A 218 14.39 24.70 -5.26
CA ALA A 218 13.21 25.48 -5.63
C ALA A 218 13.33 26.15 -6.98
N ARG A 219 14.54 26.64 -7.35
CA ARG A 219 14.82 27.25 -8.67
C ARG A 219 14.63 26.26 -9.83
N GLN A 220 14.76 24.96 -9.59
CA GLN A 220 14.66 23.93 -10.61
C GLN A 220 13.22 23.40 -10.78
N VAL A 221 12.36 23.65 -9.81
CA VAL A 221 11.00 23.07 -9.79
C VAL A 221 10.08 23.71 -10.84
N GLY A 222 10.31 25.01 -11.19
CA GLY A 222 9.49 25.71 -12.18
C GLY A 222 8.04 25.90 -11.74
N GLU A 223 7.11 25.89 -12.71
CA GLU A 223 5.68 25.98 -12.44
C GLU A 223 5.17 24.71 -11.75
N LEU A 224 4.34 24.90 -10.74
CA LEU A 224 3.66 23.81 -10.05
C LEU A 224 2.50 23.28 -10.89
N PRO A 225 2.39 21.97 -11.09
CA PRO A 225 1.19 21.39 -11.68
C PRO A 225 0.07 21.28 -10.63
N GLY A 226 -0.60 22.39 -10.33
CA GLY A 226 -1.62 22.53 -9.31
C GLY A 226 -1.24 23.48 -8.19
N GLU A 227 -2.17 23.79 -7.31
CA GLU A 227 -1.97 24.75 -6.21
C GLU A 227 -1.39 24.10 -4.95
N ARG A 228 -1.69 22.81 -4.77
CA ARG A 228 -1.29 22.02 -3.58
C ARG A 228 -0.32 20.93 -3.96
N TYR A 229 0.72 20.78 -3.18
CA TYR A 229 1.71 19.73 -3.38
C TYR A 229 2.11 19.05 -2.07
N ARG A 230 2.64 17.84 -2.18
CA ARG A 230 3.33 17.14 -1.10
C ARG A 230 4.81 17.03 -1.46
N ILE A 231 5.69 17.19 -0.45
CA ILE A 231 7.12 16.92 -0.61
C ILE A 231 7.42 15.52 -0.05
N GLU A 232 7.94 14.63 -0.90
CA GLU A 232 8.47 13.33 -0.49
C GLU A 232 9.98 13.29 -0.67
N LEU A 233 10.72 13.14 0.44
CA LEU A 233 12.16 12.91 0.39
C LEU A 233 12.45 11.41 0.39
N ARG A 234 13.30 10.91 -0.49
CA ARG A 234 13.84 9.56 -0.48
C ARG A 234 15.35 9.59 -0.28
N GLY A 235 15.93 8.49 0.15
CA GLY A 235 17.34 8.43 0.50
C GLY A 235 17.65 9.05 1.86
N TYR A 236 18.95 9.23 2.13
CA TYR A 236 19.43 9.73 3.42
C TYR A 236 19.60 11.25 3.39
N THR A 237 19.08 11.93 4.41
CA THR A 237 19.39 13.32 4.74
C THR A 237 19.35 13.53 6.25
N ARG A 238 20.26 14.36 6.77
CA ARG A 238 20.44 14.56 8.23
C ARG A 238 19.18 15.13 8.90
N ASP A 239 18.49 16.06 8.25
CA ASP A 239 17.43 16.90 8.85
C ASP A 239 16.19 17.00 7.94
N ARG A 240 15.54 15.84 7.68
CA ARG A 240 14.38 15.75 6.77
C ARG A 240 13.30 16.81 7.04
N ARG A 241 12.95 17.02 8.33
CA ARG A 241 11.88 17.97 8.68
C ARG A 241 12.25 19.40 8.36
N LYS A 242 13.50 19.81 8.68
CA LYS A 242 14.00 21.16 8.38
C LYS A 242 14.09 21.39 6.87
N LEU A 243 14.56 20.40 6.12
CA LEU A 243 14.65 20.49 4.67
C LEU A 243 13.27 20.63 4.03
N ILE A 244 12.29 19.80 4.43
CA ILE A 244 10.91 19.91 3.94
C ILE A 244 10.33 21.31 4.26
N ALA A 245 10.49 21.78 5.49
CA ALA A 245 9.98 23.10 5.89
C ALA A 245 10.66 24.26 5.15
N ALA A 246 11.96 24.15 4.87
CA ALA A 246 12.70 25.16 4.11
C ALA A 246 12.30 25.15 2.62
N LEU A 247 12.14 23.97 2.04
CA LEU A 247 11.73 23.81 0.64
C LEU A 247 10.27 24.26 0.44
N ALA A 248 9.37 23.93 1.37
CA ALA A 248 7.98 24.39 1.34
C ALA A 248 7.84 25.92 1.43
N ARG A 249 8.76 26.59 2.13
CA ARG A 249 8.79 28.07 2.16
C ARG A 249 9.37 28.70 0.89
N ALA A 250 10.22 27.97 0.18
CA ALA A 250 10.87 28.44 -1.04
C ALA A 250 10.04 28.22 -2.30
N LEU A 251 9.08 27.28 -2.25
CA LEU A 251 8.19 26.94 -3.37
C LEU A 251 6.91 27.78 -3.32
N PRO A 252 6.35 28.16 -4.49
CA PRO A 252 5.00 28.72 -4.55
C PRO A 252 3.94 27.65 -4.20
N GLY A 253 2.71 28.07 -3.94
CA GLY A 253 1.61 27.15 -3.60
C GLY A 253 1.64 26.65 -2.17
N GLN A 254 0.83 25.65 -1.87
CA GLN A 254 0.65 25.11 -0.54
C GLN A 254 1.18 23.67 -0.40
N ASN A 255 2.12 23.48 0.52
CA ASN A 255 2.52 22.10 0.91
C ASN A 255 1.44 21.50 1.83
N ASN A 256 0.61 20.63 1.29
CA ASN A 256 -0.46 19.92 2.00
C ASN A 256 -0.27 18.41 1.89
N PRO A 257 0.35 17.74 2.89
CA PRO A 257 0.61 16.30 2.82
C PRO A 257 -0.64 15.41 2.82
N SER A 258 -1.79 15.94 3.21
CA SER A 258 -3.05 15.20 3.34
C SER A 258 -3.93 15.33 2.09
N ALA A 259 -3.92 16.51 1.44
CA ALA A 259 -4.70 16.78 0.23
C ALA A 259 -3.85 17.58 -0.76
N TYR A 260 -3.32 16.93 -1.77
CA TYR A 260 -2.40 17.51 -2.75
C TYR A 260 -2.77 17.10 -4.19
N ASP A 261 -2.44 17.95 -5.12
CA ASP A 261 -2.69 17.74 -6.55
C ASP A 261 -1.50 17.02 -7.20
N THR A 262 -0.30 17.24 -6.65
CA THR A 262 0.94 16.68 -7.16
C THR A 262 1.95 16.40 -6.04
N GLU A 263 2.92 15.55 -6.30
CA GLU A 263 3.98 15.21 -5.35
C GLU A 263 5.35 15.61 -5.91
N LEU A 264 6.06 16.47 -5.18
CA LEU A 264 7.46 16.74 -5.45
C LEU A 264 8.30 15.68 -4.76
N ARG A 265 8.82 14.77 -5.54
CA ARG A 265 9.78 13.77 -5.08
C ARG A 265 11.19 14.31 -5.19
N VAL A 266 11.95 14.16 -4.11
CA VAL A 266 13.34 14.54 -3.99
C VAL A 266 14.14 13.30 -3.58
N ASP A 267 14.92 12.76 -4.50
CA ASP A 267 15.82 11.63 -4.24
C ASP A 267 17.19 12.18 -3.78
N CYS A 268 17.48 12.00 -2.47
CA CYS A 268 18.66 12.58 -1.83
C CYS A 268 19.86 11.65 -1.95
N HIS A 269 20.98 12.18 -2.46
CA HIS A 269 22.27 11.52 -2.65
C HIS A 269 23.37 12.32 -1.91
N MET A 270 23.58 12.05 -0.63
CA MET A 270 24.49 12.80 0.24
C MET A 270 24.17 14.30 0.30
N ASP A 271 24.90 15.15 -0.47
CA ASP A 271 24.75 16.60 -0.58
C ASP A 271 24.07 17.05 -1.88
N ARG A 272 23.59 16.10 -2.69
CA ARG A 272 22.92 16.31 -3.97
C ARG A 272 21.54 15.68 -3.98
N ALA A 273 20.70 16.07 -4.93
CA ALA A 273 19.36 15.51 -5.12
C ALA A 273 18.93 15.49 -6.57
N ASP A 274 18.10 14.52 -6.91
CA ASP A 274 17.33 14.47 -8.14
C ASP A 274 15.87 14.85 -7.85
N LEU A 275 15.29 15.68 -8.73
CA LEU A 275 13.96 16.26 -8.55
C LEU A 275 12.99 15.74 -9.60
N PHE A 276 11.80 15.36 -9.16
CA PHE A 276 10.75 14.85 -10.03
C PHE A 276 9.38 15.34 -9.61
N TRP A 277 8.47 15.50 -10.57
CA TRP A 277 7.05 15.55 -10.33
C TRP A 277 6.43 14.15 -10.49
N LYS A 278 5.59 13.78 -9.54
CA LYS A 278 4.66 12.66 -9.66
C LYS A 278 3.26 13.26 -9.80
N LEU A 279 2.80 13.31 -11.04
CA LEU A 279 1.57 14.02 -11.42
C LEU A 279 0.27 13.31 -11.03
N TRP A 280 0.37 12.17 -10.37
CA TRP A 280 -0.77 11.36 -9.99
C TRP A 280 -0.77 11.05 -8.50
N ASN A 281 -1.65 11.70 -7.79
CA ASN A 281 -1.90 11.48 -6.36
C ASN A 281 -3.22 10.76 -6.09
N VAL A 282 -4.00 10.45 -7.12
CA VAL A 282 -5.32 9.81 -7.02
C VAL A 282 -5.14 8.32 -6.73
N GLU A 283 -6.12 7.71 -6.05
CA GLU A 283 -6.20 6.27 -5.86
C GLU A 283 -5.95 5.51 -7.17
N ASP A 284 -5.13 4.50 -7.11
CA ASP A 284 -4.72 3.74 -8.29
C ASP A 284 -5.86 2.86 -8.81
N HIS A 285 -6.61 3.36 -9.78
CA HIS A 285 -7.74 2.68 -10.39
C HIS A 285 -7.37 1.57 -11.39
N ARG A 286 -6.08 1.28 -11.60
CA ARG A 286 -5.64 0.17 -12.47
C ARG A 286 -6.08 -1.19 -11.93
N TYR A 287 -6.28 -1.30 -10.62
CA TYR A 287 -6.59 -2.54 -9.92
C TYR A 287 -7.90 -2.44 -9.14
N PRO A 288 -9.04 -2.24 -9.80
CA PRO A 288 -10.34 -2.02 -9.13
C PRO A 288 -10.81 -3.24 -8.33
N TRP A 289 -10.25 -4.40 -8.63
CA TRP A 289 -10.50 -5.64 -7.90
C TRP A 289 -9.88 -5.65 -6.49
N ARG A 290 -8.90 -4.80 -6.19
CA ARG A 290 -8.12 -4.85 -4.94
C ARG A 290 -8.85 -4.23 -3.75
N GLN A 291 -9.99 -4.81 -3.36
CA GLN A 291 -10.78 -4.36 -2.21
C GLN A 291 -10.27 -4.93 -0.88
N ARG A 292 -9.69 -6.15 -0.92
CA ARG A 292 -9.16 -6.84 0.26
C ARG A 292 -7.74 -7.33 0.00
N THR A 293 -6.89 -7.21 1.04
CA THR A 293 -5.51 -7.72 1.02
C THR A 293 -5.27 -8.61 2.23
N VAL A 294 -4.30 -9.52 2.11
CA VAL A 294 -3.78 -10.31 3.23
C VAL A 294 -2.32 -9.91 3.49
N SER A 295 -1.78 -10.25 4.65
CA SER A 295 -0.46 -9.77 5.11
C SER A 295 0.72 -10.06 4.17
N ALA A 296 0.61 -11.08 3.32
CA ALA A 296 1.63 -11.48 2.33
C ALA A 296 1.20 -11.21 0.89
N SER A 297 0.20 -10.33 0.66
CA SER A 297 -0.27 -10.01 -0.70
C SER A 297 0.85 -9.41 -1.54
N ILE A 298 1.04 -9.98 -2.73
CA ILE A 298 1.96 -9.43 -3.73
C ILE A 298 1.48 -8.08 -4.22
N HIS A 299 2.43 -7.17 -4.52
CA HIS A 299 2.08 -5.87 -5.10
C HIS A 299 1.44 -6.04 -6.48
N PRO A 300 0.35 -5.33 -6.83
CA PRO A 300 -0.36 -5.55 -8.10
C PRO A 300 0.49 -5.38 -9.34
N ALA A 301 1.39 -4.38 -9.37
CA ALA A 301 2.31 -4.20 -10.49
C ALA A 301 3.26 -5.42 -10.65
N THR A 302 3.76 -5.98 -9.54
CA THR A 302 4.57 -7.22 -9.58
C THR A 302 3.75 -8.40 -10.08
N ALA A 303 2.49 -8.53 -9.64
CA ALA A 303 1.58 -9.56 -10.13
C ALA A 303 1.34 -9.43 -11.63
N SER A 304 1.15 -8.21 -12.14
CA SER A 304 0.98 -7.93 -13.57
C SER A 304 2.24 -8.26 -14.38
N CYS A 305 3.42 -7.91 -13.85
CA CYS A 305 4.69 -8.29 -14.46
C CYS A 305 4.87 -9.81 -14.54
N LEU A 306 4.59 -10.53 -13.45
CA LEU A 306 4.68 -11.99 -13.41
C LEU A 306 3.70 -12.65 -14.37
N ALA A 307 2.46 -12.15 -14.44
CA ALA A 307 1.47 -12.68 -15.36
C ALA A 307 1.87 -12.47 -16.83
N ARG A 308 2.40 -11.29 -17.20
CA ARG A 308 2.93 -11.03 -18.55
C ARG A 308 4.16 -11.88 -18.85
N TYR A 309 5.06 -12.00 -17.88
CA TYR A 309 6.24 -12.86 -18.03
C TYR A 309 5.83 -14.33 -18.23
N ALA A 310 4.88 -14.83 -17.44
CA ALA A 310 4.36 -16.19 -17.57
C ALA A 310 3.69 -16.43 -18.93
N LYS A 311 2.99 -15.43 -19.47
CA LYS A 311 2.33 -15.51 -20.76
C LYS A 311 3.29 -15.84 -21.92
N ARG A 312 4.58 -15.47 -21.83
CA ARG A 312 5.61 -15.80 -22.85
C ARG A 312 5.84 -17.32 -23.00
N PHE A 313 5.46 -18.10 -21.98
CA PHE A 313 5.65 -19.54 -21.93
C PHE A 313 4.37 -20.33 -22.19
N GLU A 314 3.24 -19.65 -22.35
CA GLU A 314 1.98 -20.30 -22.65
C GLU A 314 1.95 -20.83 -24.08
N ARG A 315 1.52 -22.09 -24.22
CA ARG A 315 1.41 -22.78 -25.51
C ARG A 315 -0.03 -22.81 -26.04
N ARG A 316 -1.02 -22.40 -25.22
CA ARG A 316 -2.45 -22.41 -25.56
C ARG A 316 -3.04 -21.01 -25.50
N GLU A 317 -3.89 -20.66 -26.45
CA GLU A 317 -4.60 -19.38 -26.45
C GLU A 317 -5.54 -19.20 -25.24
N ARG A 318 -6.14 -20.29 -24.79
CA ARG A 318 -7.06 -20.32 -23.65
C ARG A 318 -6.61 -21.34 -22.61
N PRO A 319 -5.56 -21.05 -21.83
CA PRO A 319 -4.99 -21.98 -20.90
C PRO A 319 -5.91 -22.25 -19.70
N ARG A 320 -5.72 -23.39 -19.06
CA ARG A 320 -6.17 -23.69 -17.70
C ARG A 320 -5.08 -23.19 -16.75
N VAL A 321 -5.40 -22.27 -15.85
CA VAL A 321 -4.43 -21.62 -14.97
C VAL A 321 -4.74 -21.94 -13.50
N LEU A 322 -3.72 -22.31 -12.75
CA LEU A 322 -3.79 -22.58 -11.30
C LEU A 322 -2.83 -21.66 -10.54
N ASP A 323 -3.32 -21.07 -9.46
CA ASP A 323 -2.48 -20.54 -8.38
C ASP A 323 -2.71 -21.36 -7.12
N PRO A 324 -1.82 -22.29 -6.74
CA PRO A 324 -1.99 -23.17 -5.58
C PRO A 324 -1.75 -22.48 -4.22
N PHE A 325 -1.30 -21.22 -4.20
CA PHE A 325 -1.10 -20.38 -3.01
C PHE A 325 -1.64 -18.98 -3.26
N CYS A 326 -2.91 -18.90 -3.67
CA CYS A 326 -3.47 -17.72 -4.32
C CYS A 326 -3.64 -16.49 -3.42
N GLY A 327 -3.62 -16.65 -2.10
CA GLY A 327 -3.87 -15.54 -1.19
C GLY A 327 -5.18 -14.80 -1.54
N CYS A 328 -5.09 -13.51 -1.82
CA CYS A 328 -6.24 -12.68 -2.23
C CYS A 328 -6.49 -12.65 -3.76
N GLY A 329 -5.84 -13.51 -4.56
CA GLY A 329 -6.12 -13.74 -5.98
C GLY A 329 -5.37 -12.86 -6.98
N SER A 330 -4.43 -12.04 -6.55
CA SER A 330 -3.77 -11.00 -7.39
C SER A 330 -3.18 -11.51 -8.69
N LEU A 331 -2.49 -12.66 -8.68
CA LEU A 331 -1.87 -13.25 -9.88
C LEU A 331 -2.90 -13.71 -10.90
N LEU A 332 -4.00 -14.31 -10.45
CA LEU A 332 -5.07 -14.77 -11.34
C LEU A 332 -5.79 -13.59 -12.00
N PHE A 333 -6.08 -12.51 -11.26
CA PHE A 333 -6.69 -11.31 -11.84
C PHE A 333 -5.75 -10.64 -12.85
N ALA A 334 -4.47 -10.56 -12.54
CA ALA A 334 -3.47 -10.03 -13.47
C ALA A 334 -3.40 -10.89 -14.74
N ARG A 335 -3.43 -12.24 -14.61
CA ARG A 335 -3.42 -13.11 -15.78
C ARG A 335 -4.69 -13.02 -16.63
N GLU A 336 -5.85 -12.91 -16.00
CA GLU A 336 -7.15 -12.79 -16.69
C GLU A 336 -7.19 -11.55 -17.58
N LYS A 337 -6.63 -10.43 -17.17
CA LYS A 337 -6.52 -9.19 -17.97
C LYS A 337 -5.73 -9.37 -19.27
N LEU A 338 -4.87 -10.36 -19.37
CA LEU A 338 -4.00 -10.60 -20.54
C LEU A 338 -4.64 -11.43 -21.63
N GLY A 339 -5.89 -11.82 -21.47
CA GLY A 339 -6.65 -12.57 -22.45
C GLY A 339 -7.38 -13.78 -21.85
N PRO A 340 -8.24 -14.42 -22.64
CA PRO A 340 -9.16 -15.43 -22.16
C PRO A 340 -8.44 -16.67 -21.62
N CYS A 341 -8.95 -17.19 -20.50
CA CYS A 341 -8.58 -18.49 -19.94
C CYS A 341 -9.76 -19.45 -20.04
N ARG A 342 -9.47 -20.74 -20.21
CA ARG A 342 -10.51 -21.78 -20.16
C ARG A 342 -10.95 -22.00 -18.71
N VAL A 343 -9.99 -21.98 -17.77
CA VAL A 343 -10.21 -22.15 -16.33
C VAL A 343 -9.20 -21.31 -15.58
N LEU A 344 -9.66 -20.64 -14.51
CA LEU A 344 -8.82 -19.94 -13.55
C LEU A 344 -9.18 -20.43 -12.16
N VAL A 345 -8.23 -21.08 -11.47
CA VAL A 345 -8.45 -21.63 -10.13
C VAL A 345 -7.40 -21.10 -9.16
N GLY A 346 -7.86 -20.58 -8.04
CA GLY A 346 -7.03 -20.23 -6.90
C GLY A 346 -7.29 -21.19 -5.74
N VAL A 347 -6.22 -21.68 -5.13
CA VAL A 347 -6.27 -22.52 -3.95
C VAL A 347 -5.48 -21.87 -2.84
N ASP A 348 -6.01 -21.83 -1.63
CA ASP A 348 -5.29 -21.40 -0.43
C ASP A 348 -5.82 -22.17 0.78
N LYS A 349 -4.95 -22.49 1.73
CA LYS A 349 -5.34 -23.17 2.98
C LYS A 349 -6.10 -22.25 3.94
N SER A 350 -5.95 -20.94 3.79
CA SER A 350 -6.58 -19.91 4.63
C SER A 350 -7.97 -19.55 4.10
N GLY A 351 -9.01 -19.85 4.87
CA GLY A 351 -10.39 -19.46 4.55
C GLY A 351 -10.54 -17.94 4.42
N THR A 352 -9.83 -17.15 5.24
CA THR A 352 -9.84 -15.68 5.19
C THR A 352 -9.21 -15.16 3.89
N ALA A 353 -8.12 -15.80 3.42
CA ALA A 353 -7.49 -15.43 2.15
C ALA A 353 -8.44 -15.72 0.97
N VAL A 354 -9.05 -16.90 0.95
CA VAL A 354 -10.03 -17.30 -0.07
C VAL A 354 -11.26 -16.40 -0.08
N GLU A 355 -11.79 -16.01 1.09
CA GLU A 355 -12.90 -15.06 1.15
C GLU A 355 -12.49 -13.66 0.62
N SER A 356 -11.29 -13.20 0.96
CA SER A 356 -10.73 -11.96 0.38
C SER A 356 -10.61 -12.06 -1.14
N ALA A 357 -10.17 -13.20 -1.67
CA ALA A 357 -10.08 -13.44 -3.11
C ALA A 357 -11.47 -13.42 -3.79
N ARG A 358 -12.50 -13.98 -3.15
CA ARG A 358 -13.88 -13.95 -3.66
C ARG A 358 -14.47 -12.55 -3.67
N ILE A 359 -14.20 -11.73 -2.63
CA ILE A 359 -14.59 -10.32 -2.59
C ILE A 359 -13.93 -9.56 -3.75
N ASN A 360 -12.63 -9.76 -3.92
CA ASN A 360 -11.87 -9.15 -5.00
C ASN A 360 -12.37 -9.61 -6.39
N ALA A 361 -12.71 -10.88 -6.55
CA ALA A 361 -13.25 -11.41 -7.80
C ALA A 361 -14.58 -10.74 -8.17
N ARG A 362 -15.49 -10.56 -7.18
CA ARG A 362 -16.75 -9.83 -7.40
C ARG A 362 -16.51 -8.40 -7.83
N ALA A 363 -15.62 -7.68 -7.12
CA ALA A 363 -15.27 -6.29 -7.44
C ALA A 363 -14.63 -6.14 -8.84
N GLY A 364 -13.74 -7.07 -9.21
CA GLY A 364 -13.09 -7.10 -10.51
C GLY A 364 -13.89 -7.77 -11.63
N ARG A 365 -15.09 -8.30 -11.35
CA ARG A 365 -15.91 -9.09 -12.29
C ARG A 365 -15.11 -10.26 -12.90
N SER A 366 -14.24 -10.87 -12.10
CA SER A 366 -13.38 -11.99 -12.53
C SER A 366 -14.15 -13.30 -12.58
N ARG A 367 -13.76 -14.18 -13.51
CA ARG A 367 -14.27 -15.55 -13.65
C ARG A 367 -13.46 -16.56 -12.85
N ALA A 368 -12.44 -16.13 -12.10
CA ALA A 368 -11.63 -17.01 -11.27
C ALA A 368 -12.46 -17.63 -10.14
N SER A 369 -12.26 -18.91 -9.93
CA SER A 369 -12.85 -19.68 -8.82
C SER A 369 -11.82 -19.90 -7.72
N PHE A 370 -12.27 -19.89 -6.46
CA PHE A 370 -11.40 -19.99 -5.29
C PHE A 370 -11.86 -21.09 -4.33
N VAL A 371 -10.90 -21.93 -3.92
CA VAL A 371 -11.15 -23.10 -3.07
C VAL A 371 -10.28 -23.04 -1.82
N THR A 372 -10.89 -23.20 -0.65
CA THR A 372 -10.16 -23.37 0.60
C THR A 372 -9.69 -24.82 0.69
N LYS A 373 -8.42 -25.07 0.40
CA LYS A 373 -7.80 -26.39 0.46
C LYS A 373 -6.28 -26.26 0.60
N ASP A 374 -5.65 -27.26 1.19
CA ASP A 374 -4.19 -27.38 1.17
C ASP A 374 -3.74 -27.70 -0.25
N ALA A 375 -2.80 -26.91 -0.82
CA ALA A 375 -2.21 -27.14 -2.13
C ALA A 375 -1.62 -28.54 -2.28
N LEU A 376 -1.10 -29.10 -1.19
CA LEU A 376 -0.55 -30.45 -1.14
C LEU A 376 -1.61 -31.58 -1.24
N ARG A 377 -2.89 -31.24 -1.06
CA ARG A 377 -4.04 -32.17 -1.10
C ARG A 377 -5.04 -31.79 -2.20
N PHE A 378 -4.76 -30.73 -2.96
CA PHE A 378 -5.61 -30.35 -4.07
C PHE A 378 -5.43 -31.33 -5.24
N GLU A 379 -6.55 -31.86 -5.74
CA GLU A 379 -6.59 -32.79 -6.88
C GLU A 379 -7.24 -32.10 -8.06
N ALA A 380 -6.53 -32.09 -9.17
CA ALA A 380 -7.02 -31.59 -10.43
C ALA A 380 -7.59 -32.77 -11.25
N ARG A 381 -8.86 -32.67 -11.71
CA ARG A 381 -9.43 -33.69 -12.62
C ARG A 381 -8.70 -33.72 -13.96
N GLU A 382 -8.26 -32.57 -14.42
CA GLU A 382 -7.43 -32.37 -15.61
C GLU A 382 -6.28 -31.46 -15.23
N GLY A 383 -5.10 -31.69 -15.78
CA GLY A 383 -3.92 -30.86 -15.53
C GLY A 383 -4.12 -29.41 -15.97
N PHE A 384 -3.31 -28.53 -15.45
CA PHE A 384 -3.26 -27.10 -15.80
C PHE A 384 -2.15 -26.84 -16.83
N ASP A 385 -2.43 -25.95 -17.78
CA ASP A 385 -1.44 -25.56 -18.79
C ASP A 385 -0.42 -24.57 -18.19
N LEU A 386 -0.85 -23.80 -17.19
CA LEU A 386 -0.01 -22.87 -16.44
C LEU A 386 -0.28 -22.97 -14.93
N VAL A 387 0.78 -23.18 -14.14
CA VAL A 387 0.79 -22.93 -12.71
C VAL A 387 1.53 -21.61 -12.49
N LEU A 388 0.86 -20.58 -11.96
CA LEU A 388 1.43 -19.26 -11.71
C LEU A 388 1.26 -18.93 -10.23
N SER A 389 2.35 -18.86 -9.47
CA SER A 389 2.23 -18.71 -8.02
C SER A 389 3.36 -17.91 -7.38
N ASN A 390 2.99 -17.12 -6.38
CA ASN A 390 3.88 -16.54 -5.39
C ASN A 390 3.95 -17.50 -4.20
N LEU A 391 5.01 -18.31 -4.13
CA LEU A 391 5.17 -19.33 -3.09
C LEU A 391 5.33 -18.69 -1.71
N PRO A 392 4.82 -19.32 -0.63
CA PRO A 392 5.05 -18.85 0.73
C PRO A 392 6.55 -18.78 1.04
N PHE A 393 7.02 -17.66 1.59
CA PHE A 393 8.42 -17.45 1.97
C PHE A 393 8.55 -16.55 3.19
N GLY A 394 9.71 -16.68 3.87
CA GLY A 394 10.10 -15.83 4.99
C GLY A 394 9.35 -16.08 6.31
N ASN A 395 9.69 -15.31 7.33
CA ASN A 395 9.21 -15.47 8.71
C ASN A 395 7.74 -15.07 8.95
N ARG A 396 7.01 -14.66 7.90
CA ARG A 396 5.61 -14.25 8.00
C ARG A 396 4.62 -15.41 7.86
N VAL A 397 5.07 -16.54 7.29
CA VAL A 397 4.24 -17.74 7.07
C VAL A 397 5.09 -18.99 7.29
N GLY A 398 5.29 -19.39 8.54
CA GLY A 398 6.03 -20.60 8.91
C GLY A 398 7.53 -20.34 9.22
N ASN A 399 8.22 -21.34 9.77
CA ASN A 399 9.66 -21.34 9.96
C ASN A 399 10.38 -21.96 8.73
N HIS A 400 11.72 -21.90 8.67
CA HIS A 400 12.50 -22.44 7.56
C HIS A 400 12.31 -23.97 7.37
N GLU A 401 12.09 -24.73 8.42
CA GLU A 401 11.85 -26.19 8.35
C GLU A 401 10.49 -26.48 7.71
N ASP A 402 9.45 -25.71 8.05
CA ASP A 402 8.11 -25.85 7.45
C ASP A 402 8.14 -25.53 5.96
N ASN A 403 8.88 -24.50 5.55
CA ASN A 403 9.06 -24.16 4.15
C ASN A 403 9.83 -25.27 3.41
N THR A 404 10.84 -25.88 4.02
CA THR A 404 11.60 -26.98 3.42
C THR A 404 10.71 -28.16 3.12
N ARG A 405 9.86 -28.57 4.05
CA ARG A 405 8.90 -29.66 3.86
C ARG A 405 7.82 -29.30 2.84
N LEU A 406 7.33 -28.08 2.86
CA LEU A 406 6.31 -27.59 1.92
C LEU A 406 6.83 -27.63 0.47
N TYR A 407 8.02 -27.09 0.23
CA TYR A 407 8.60 -27.00 -1.12
C TYR A 407 8.92 -28.37 -1.68
N ASP A 408 9.53 -29.26 -0.89
CA ASP A 408 9.83 -30.63 -1.34
C ASP A 408 8.56 -31.38 -1.73
N ARG A 409 7.51 -31.31 -0.91
CA ARG A 409 6.22 -31.96 -1.19
C ARG A 409 5.49 -31.31 -2.36
N PHE A 410 5.50 -29.99 -2.46
CA PHE A 410 4.83 -29.27 -3.53
C PHE A 410 5.48 -29.53 -4.89
N VAL A 411 6.80 -29.46 -4.97
CA VAL A 411 7.54 -29.69 -6.21
C VAL A 411 7.34 -31.14 -6.71
N ARG A 412 7.30 -32.13 -5.82
CA ARG A 412 6.99 -33.52 -6.20
C ARG A 412 5.58 -33.69 -6.76
N ARG A 413 4.63 -32.85 -6.32
CA ARG A 413 3.25 -32.87 -6.83
C ARG A 413 3.04 -32.06 -8.10
N LEU A 414 3.96 -31.19 -8.44
CA LEU A 414 3.82 -30.29 -9.59
C LEU A 414 3.54 -31.03 -10.91
N PRO A 415 4.17 -32.21 -11.22
CA PRO A 415 3.83 -32.98 -12.41
C PRO A 415 2.37 -33.48 -12.45
N GLU A 416 1.73 -33.70 -11.29
CA GLU A 416 0.32 -34.11 -11.21
C GLU A 416 -0.64 -32.94 -11.47
N LEU A 417 -0.21 -31.74 -11.15
CA LEU A 417 -0.99 -30.50 -11.34
C LEU A 417 -0.88 -29.95 -12.75
N LEU A 418 0.25 -30.17 -13.43
CA LEU A 418 0.47 -29.68 -14.78
C LEU A 418 -0.04 -30.67 -15.83
N SER A 419 -0.58 -30.16 -16.93
CA SER A 419 -0.79 -30.95 -18.17
C SER A 419 0.55 -31.39 -18.74
N PRO A 420 0.64 -32.48 -19.56
CA PRO A 420 1.82 -32.75 -20.36
C PRO A 420 2.24 -31.52 -21.18
N GLY A 421 3.50 -31.10 -21.09
CA GLY A 421 3.99 -29.87 -21.69
C GLY A 421 3.49 -28.57 -21.04
N GLY A 422 2.83 -28.65 -19.88
CA GLY A 422 2.44 -27.48 -19.09
C GLY A 422 3.63 -26.84 -18.38
N THR A 423 3.50 -25.55 -18.07
CA THR A 423 4.57 -24.73 -17.47
C THR A 423 4.17 -24.24 -16.08
N ALA A 424 5.10 -24.23 -15.14
CA ALA A 424 4.97 -23.54 -13.86
C ALA A 424 5.88 -22.31 -13.82
N VAL A 425 5.33 -21.16 -13.40
CA VAL A 425 6.07 -19.93 -13.12
C VAL A 425 5.93 -19.65 -11.63
N LEU A 426 7.01 -19.86 -10.91
CA LEU A 426 7.07 -19.83 -9.45
C LEU A 426 7.93 -18.65 -9.00
N TYR A 427 7.37 -17.81 -8.14
CA TYR A 427 8.04 -16.64 -7.57
C TYR A 427 8.34 -16.87 -6.09
N THR A 428 9.58 -16.65 -5.65
CA THR A 428 9.98 -16.96 -4.28
C THR A 428 11.25 -16.25 -3.85
N MET A 429 11.41 -16.06 -2.53
CA MET A 429 12.67 -15.68 -1.88
C MET A 429 13.60 -16.88 -1.64
N GLU A 430 13.06 -18.10 -1.59
CA GLU A 430 13.77 -19.32 -1.22
C GLU A 430 14.50 -19.95 -2.43
N TYR A 431 15.37 -19.15 -3.07
CA TYR A 431 16.08 -19.57 -4.29
C TYR A 431 16.78 -20.92 -4.17
N LYS A 432 17.65 -21.06 -3.12
CA LYS A 432 18.46 -22.28 -2.94
C LYS A 432 17.59 -23.51 -2.68
N LEU A 433 16.54 -23.32 -1.88
CA LEU A 433 15.61 -24.37 -1.51
C LEU A 433 14.83 -24.85 -2.74
N LEU A 434 14.17 -23.93 -3.47
CA LEU A 434 13.38 -24.31 -4.64
C LEU A 434 14.25 -24.97 -5.72
N LYS A 435 15.43 -24.43 -6.01
CA LYS A 435 16.38 -25.00 -6.96
C LYS A 435 16.80 -26.42 -6.57
N SER A 436 17.09 -26.65 -5.28
CA SER A 436 17.43 -27.98 -4.77
C SER A 436 16.27 -28.97 -4.90
N CYS A 437 15.04 -28.54 -4.63
CA CYS A 437 13.85 -29.39 -4.80
C CYS A 437 13.62 -29.76 -6.28
N LEU A 438 13.71 -28.77 -7.19
CA LEU A 438 13.54 -28.98 -8.64
C LEU A 438 14.58 -29.94 -9.20
N ASN A 439 15.85 -29.84 -8.81
CA ASN A 439 16.91 -30.74 -9.27
C ASN A 439 16.70 -32.21 -8.87
N ARG A 440 15.85 -32.48 -7.87
CA ARG A 440 15.51 -33.83 -7.38
C ARG A 440 14.16 -34.34 -7.89
N ALA A 441 13.41 -33.53 -8.59
CA ALA A 441 12.04 -33.84 -9.00
C ALA A 441 12.08 -34.44 -10.44
N PRO A 442 11.70 -35.72 -10.63
CA PRO A 442 11.61 -36.30 -11.95
C PRO A 442 10.44 -35.71 -12.74
N GLY A 443 10.57 -35.64 -14.05
CA GLY A 443 9.54 -35.18 -14.98
C GLY A 443 9.34 -33.65 -15.00
N LEU A 444 10.26 -32.89 -14.37
CA LEU A 444 10.31 -31.43 -14.41
C LEU A 444 11.66 -30.96 -14.99
N VAL A 445 11.59 -29.96 -15.87
CA VAL A 445 12.78 -29.34 -16.47
C VAL A 445 12.78 -27.85 -16.09
N LEU A 446 13.84 -27.41 -15.43
CA LEU A 446 14.08 -25.99 -15.19
C LEU A 446 14.49 -25.31 -16.49
N ARG A 447 13.58 -24.51 -17.06
CA ARG A 447 13.76 -23.81 -18.33
C ARG A 447 14.49 -22.49 -18.19
N GLU A 448 14.08 -21.70 -17.17
CA GLU A 448 14.63 -20.36 -16.95
C GLU A 448 14.56 -19.99 -15.47
N GLN A 449 15.48 -19.14 -15.04
CA GLN A 449 15.45 -18.49 -13.72
C GLN A 449 15.86 -17.03 -13.85
N LYS A 450 15.15 -16.14 -13.15
CA LYS A 450 15.39 -14.70 -13.21
C LYS A 450 15.33 -14.09 -11.81
N ARG A 451 16.32 -13.28 -11.45
CA ARG A 451 16.32 -12.51 -10.20
C ARG A 451 15.56 -11.21 -10.40
N THR A 452 14.82 -10.80 -9.38
CA THR A 452 14.09 -9.54 -9.30
C THR A 452 14.37 -8.87 -7.96
N GLU A 453 13.80 -7.68 -7.74
CA GLU A 453 13.80 -7.03 -6.43
C GLU A 453 12.40 -6.55 -6.06
N ALA A 454 12.07 -6.61 -4.78
CA ALA A 454 10.80 -6.14 -4.23
C ALA A 454 11.01 -5.58 -2.83
N GLY A 455 11.12 -4.24 -2.71
CA GLY A 455 11.24 -3.56 -1.42
C GLY A 455 12.46 -3.97 -0.59
N GLY A 456 13.62 -4.08 -1.24
CA GLY A 456 14.88 -4.52 -0.62
C GLY A 456 15.04 -6.03 -0.48
N LEU A 457 14.05 -6.81 -0.89
CA LEU A 457 14.11 -8.28 -0.98
C LEU A 457 14.50 -8.69 -2.40
N LEU A 458 15.17 -9.83 -2.56
CA LEU A 458 15.68 -10.34 -3.84
C LEU A 458 14.99 -11.66 -4.25
N PRO A 459 13.71 -11.61 -4.59
CA PRO A 459 12.99 -12.80 -5.03
C PRO A 459 13.43 -13.25 -6.42
N TRP A 460 13.15 -14.53 -6.70
CA TRP A 460 13.47 -15.18 -7.97
C TRP A 460 12.22 -15.72 -8.64
N ILE A 461 12.22 -15.69 -9.95
CA ILE A 461 11.28 -16.39 -10.80
C ILE A 461 11.94 -17.68 -11.29
N PHE A 462 11.21 -18.78 -11.22
CA PHE A 462 11.58 -20.05 -11.81
C PHE A 462 10.52 -20.44 -12.84
N VAL A 463 10.95 -20.74 -14.05
CA VAL A 463 10.11 -21.29 -15.11
C VAL A 463 10.45 -22.76 -15.25
N VAL A 464 9.46 -23.62 -15.06
CA VAL A 464 9.63 -25.07 -15.00
C VAL A 464 8.62 -25.71 -15.92
N ASP A 465 9.07 -26.51 -16.87
CA ASP A 465 8.20 -27.28 -17.77
C ASP A 465 7.99 -28.70 -17.21
N ARG A 466 6.78 -29.23 -17.36
CA ARG A 466 6.56 -30.67 -17.24
C ARG A 466 7.00 -31.35 -18.53
N GLU A 467 7.85 -32.38 -18.38
CA GLU A 467 8.26 -33.21 -19.54
C GLU A 467 7.04 -33.82 -20.25
N GLU A 468 7.07 -33.82 -21.56
CA GLU A 468 6.13 -34.61 -22.36
C GLU A 468 6.54 -36.09 -22.23
N THR A 469 5.72 -36.89 -21.56
CA THR A 469 5.90 -38.35 -21.58
C THR A 469 5.79 -38.79 -23.03
N ARG A 470 6.87 -39.30 -23.59
CA ARG A 470 6.89 -39.90 -24.92
C ARG A 470 5.98 -41.13 -25.00
#